data_88705402e70c92c92dd5d6fcf1acc9c8
#
_entry.id   88705402e70c92c92dd5d6fcf1acc9c8
#
_cell.length_a   1.000
_cell.length_b   1.000
_cell.length_c   1.000
_cell.angle_alpha   90.00
_cell.angle_beta   90.00
_cell.angle_gamma   90.00
#
_symmetry.space_group_name_H-M   'P 1'
#
loop_
_entity.id
_entity.type
_entity.pdbx_description
1 polymer ?
#
loop_
_entity_poly.entity_id
_entity_poly.type
_entity_poly.pdbx_seq_one_letter_code
_entity_poly.pdbx_strand_id
1 'polypeptide(L)'
;SALNVFDIRPIGVEEALRLALATEEDDFAATRWSDALSSSGDLPSWGGVQFGSRLIDSRTIEIKASAADAFRPIQRIGGSTGWYAWNWLWHVRGFLDILSGGVGMRRGRRSSTDLRVGDTVDFWRVEAIERGHLLRLAAEMRVPGRAWLEFEVTTEGETATIRQTAMFDPLGFFGRAYWYALYPLHQLVFGGMLRGLARAALRQASPNPVKLLA
;
A
#
# COMPACT_ATOMS: atom_id res chain seq x y z
N SER A 1 -38.29 4.33 -25.97
CA SER A 1 -37.27 3.33 -25.60
C SER A 1 -36.05 4.05 -25.00
N ALA A 2 -35.43 3.51 -23.93
CA ALA A 2 -34.24 4.10 -23.30
C ALA A 2 -33.08 4.27 -24.31
N LEU A 3 -33.02 3.42 -25.33
CA LEU A 3 -32.04 3.47 -26.43
C LEU A 3 -32.13 4.73 -27.31
N ASN A 4 -33.27 5.44 -27.23
CA ASN A 4 -33.47 6.68 -27.99
C ASN A 4 -33.05 7.93 -27.19
N VAL A 5 -32.78 7.75 -25.89
CA VAL A 5 -32.43 8.86 -24.98
C VAL A 5 -30.93 8.84 -24.68
N PHE A 6 -30.34 7.66 -24.71
CA PHE A 6 -28.91 7.48 -24.45
C PHE A 6 -28.25 6.91 -25.71
N ASP A 7 -27.17 7.58 -26.18
CA ASP A 7 -26.32 7.10 -27.30
C ASP A 7 -25.42 5.93 -26.85
N ILE A 8 -26.01 4.97 -26.17
CA ILE A 8 -25.30 3.79 -25.63
C ILE A 8 -25.97 2.54 -26.20
N ARG A 9 -25.22 1.73 -26.94
CA ARG A 9 -25.66 0.40 -27.39
C ARG A 9 -25.24 -0.63 -26.37
N PRO A 10 -26.19 -1.35 -25.74
CA PRO A 10 -25.84 -2.46 -24.84
C PRO A 10 -25.10 -3.56 -25.63
N ILE A 11 -24.01 -4.03 -25.09
CA ILE A 11 -23.27 -5.20 -25.59
C ILE A 11 -23.85 -6.47 -24.96
N GLY A 12 -23.68 -7.61 -25.62
CA GLY A 12 -24.10 -8.91 -25.09
C GLY A 12 -23.31 -9.30 -23.85
N VAL A 13 -23.91 -10.11 -22.97
CA VAL A 13 -23.28 -10.57 -21.72
C VAL A 13 -21.95 -11.26 -21.97
N GLU A 14 -21.85 -12.08 -23.01
CA GLU A 14 -20.62 -12.79 -23.38
C GLU A 14 -19.50 -11.83 -23.78
N GLU A 15 -19.83 -10.83 -24.59
CA GLU A 15 -18.88 -9.80 -25.02
C GLU A 15 -18.46 -8.88 -23.87
N ALA A 16 -19.41 -8.52 -23.00
CA ALA A 16 -19.11 -7.76 -21.79
C ALA A 16 -18.17 -8.51 -20.86
N LEU A 17 -18.39 -9.82 -20.66
CA LEU A 17 -17.51 -10.67 -19.87
C LEU A 17 -16.12 -10.80 -20.50
N ARG A 18 -16.05 -11.00 -21.82
CA ARG A 18 -14.76 -11.09 -22.54
C ARG A 18 -13.95 -9.80 -22.40
N LEU A 19 -14.59 -8.65 -22.58
CA LEU A 19 -13.95 -7.35 -22.42
C LEU A 19 -13.50 -7.11 -20.97
N ALA A 20 -14.31 -7.48 -19.98
CA ALA A 20 -13.96 -7.35 -18.57
C ALA A 20 -12.73 -8.22 -18.22
N LEU A 21 -12.70 -9.47 -18.67
CA LEU A 21 -11.58 -10.38 -18.43
C LEU A 21 -10.31 -9.92 -19.12
N ALA A 22 -10.38 -9.51 -20.39
CA ALA A 22 -9.23 -8.98 -21.12
C ALA A 22 -8.66 -7.72 -20.43
N THR A 23 -9.55 -6.81 -19.98
CA THR A 23 -9.12 -5.59 -19.27
C THR A 23 -8.49 -5.91 -17.91
N GLU A 24 -8.93 -6.96 -17.25
CA GLU A 24 -8.37 -7.43 -15.96
C GLU A 24 -7.00 -8.08 -16.15
N GLU A 25 -6.83 -8.89 -17.21
CA GLU A 25 -5.54 -9.53 -17.56
C GLU A 25 -4.48 -8.50 -17.94
N ASP A 26 -4.87 -7.42 -18.61
CA ASP A 26 -3.97 -6.32 -19.00
C ASP A 26 -3.69 -5.32 -17.86
N ASP A 27 -4.17 -5.56 -16.64
CA ASP A 27 -4.06 -4.65 -15.48
C ASP A 27 -4.68 -3.24 -15.73
N PHE A 28 -5.50 -3.08 -16.77
CA PHE A 28 -6.10 -1.81 -17.18
C PHE A 28 -7.53 -1.61 -16.68
N ALA A 29 -8.04 -2.51 -15.85
CA ALA A 29 -9.39 -2.35 -15.30
C ALA A 29 -9.54 -0.99 -14.59
N ALA A 30 -10.42 -0.16 -15.09
CA ALA A 30 -10.66 1.17 -14.54
C ALA A 30 -11.27 1.10 -13.13
N THR A 31 -12.05 0.04 -12.87
CA THR A 31 -12.69 -0.23 -11.59
C THR A 31 -12.67 -1.72 -11.29
N ARG A 32 -12.40 -2.08 -10.04
CA ARG A 32 -12.51 -3.44 -9.53
C ARG A 32 -13.49 -3.45 -8.36
N TRP A 33 -14.22 -4.55 -8.18
CA TRP A 33 -15.09 -4.70 -7.01
C TRP A 33 -14.30 -4.57 -5.69
N SER A 34 -13.03 -5.01 -5.70
CA SER A 34 -12.11 -4.91 -4.56
C SER A 34 -11.77 -3.47 -4.17
N ASP A 35 -11.89 -2.54 -5.12
CA ASP A 35 -11.59 -1.12 -4.93
C ASP A 35 -12.81 -0.34 -4.42
N ALA A 36 -14.00 -0.96 -4.44
CA ALA A 36 -15.21 -0.34 -3.94
C ALA A 36 -15.11 -0.07 -2.43
N LEU A 37 -15.43 1.14 -2.01
CA LEU A 37 -15.44 1.52 -0.58
C LEU A 37 -16.38 0.66 0.25
N SER A 38 -17.49 0.21 -0.35
CA SER A 38 -18.45 -0.70 0.28
C SER A 38 -17.86 -2.08 0.61
N SER A 39 -16.77 -2.50 -0.06
CA SER A 39 -16.10 -3.77 0.22
C SER A 39 -15.29 -3.73 1.53
N SER A 40 -14.99 -2.54 2.04
CA SER A 40 -14.30 -2.34 3.33
C SER A 40 -15.23 -2.25 4.54
N GLY A 41 -16.54 -2.38 4.32
CA GLY A 41 -17.56 -2.08 5.33
C GLY A 41 -17.82 -0.58 5.45
N ASP A 42 -18.63 -0.19 6.43
CA ASP A 42 -18.91 1.23 6.67
C ASP A 42 -17.62 2.01 6.84
N LEU A 43 -17.44 3.04 6.02
CA LEU A 43 -16.38 4.01 6.27
C LEU A 43 -16.59 4.54 7.69
N PRO A 44 -15.60 4.43 8.58
CA PRO A 44 -15.74 5.02 9.89
C PRO A 44 -16.04 6.50 9.70
N SER A 45 -17.26 6.94 10.00
CA SER A 45 -17.60 8.37 10.00
C SER A 45 -16.96 9.01 11.22
N TRP A 46 -15.75 9.48 11.05
CA TRP A 46 -14.98 10.14 12.10
C TRP A 46 -15.36 11.62 12.26
N GLY A 47 -16.49 12.01 11.68
CA GLY A 47 -17.00 13.37 11.78
C GLY A 47 -17.13 13.82 13.23
N GLY A 48 -16.39 14.86 13.60
CA GLY A 48 -16.47 15.49 14.92
C GLY A 48 -15.70 14.83 16.06
N VAL A 49 -15.01 13.69 15.84
CA VAL A 49 -14.17 13.05 16.86
C VAL A 49 -12.78 13.68 16.85
N GLN A 50 -12.40 14.37 17.93
CA GLN A 50 -11.01 14.75 18.15
C GLN A 50 -10.21 13.51 18.56
N PHE A 51 -9.25 13.14 17.73
CA PHE A 51 -8.24 12.17 18.11
C PHE A 51 -7.28 12.84 19.09
N GLY A 52 -6.85 12.09 20.11
CA GLY A 52 -5.78 12.52 21.01
C GLY A 52 -4.47 12.79 20.25
N SER A 53 -3.39 13.04 20.96
CA SER A 53 -2.08 13.26 20.34
C SER A 53 -1.72 12.09 19.41
N ARG A 54 -1.38 12.42 18.15
CA ARG A 54 -0.90 11.46 17.13
C ARG A 54 0.35 10.75 17.62
N LEU A 55 0.37 9.44 17.48
CA LEU A 55 1.53 8.59 17.77
C LEU A 55 2.29 8.34 16.46
N ILE A 56 3.60 8.52 16.50
CA ILE A 56 4.47 8.46 15.31
C ILE A 56 5.66 7.56 15.61
N ASP A 57 5.98 6.66 14.68
CA ASP A 57 7.22 5.88 14.64
C ASP A 57 7.88 6.14 13.28
N SER A 58 8.95 6.91 13.27
CA SER A 58 9.68 7.29 12.05
C SER A 58 11.10 6.73 12.07
N ARG A 59 11.53 6.23 10.92
CA ARG A 59 12.84 5.60 10.73
C ARG A 59 13.42 6.00 9.40
N THR A 60 14.76 6.11 9.35
CA THR A 60 15.50 6.45 8.15
C THR A 60 16.58 5.43 7.86
N ILE A 61 16.92 5.28 6.60
CA ILE A 61 18.11 4.55 6.14
C ILE A 61 18.70 5.28 4.93
N GLU A 62 20.01 5.41 4.92
CA GLU A 62 20.73 6.00 3.81
C GLU A 62 21.31 4.90 2.91
N ILE A 63 21.25 5.12 1.60
CA ILE A 63 21.75 4.20 0.58
C ILE A 63 22.42 4.99 -0.54
N LYS A 64 23.44 4.43 -1.17
CA LYS A 64 24.05 4.98 -2.38
C LYS A 64 23.22 4.56 -3.59
N ALA A 65 22.25 5.38 -3.95
CA ALA A 65 21.35 5.12 -5.08
C ALA A 65 20.70 6.44 -5.53
N SER A 66 20.18 6.46 -6.75
CA SER A 66 19.33 7.57 -7.22
C SER A 66 17.97 7.56 -6.50
N ALA A 67 17.27 8.72 -6.49
CA ALA A 67 15.90 8.78 -5.98
C ALA A 67 14.97 7.76 -6.67
N ALA A 68 15.11 7.60 -7.98
CA ALA A 68 14.30 6.66 -8.76
C ALA A 68 14.54 5.21 -8.35
N ASP A 69 15.81 4.81 -8.13
CA ASP A 69 16.15 3.45 -7.72
C ASP A 69 15.73 3.18 -6.26
N ALA A 70 15.86 4.18 -5.39
CA ALA A 70 15.40 4.11 -4.00
C ALA A 70 13.87 4.00 -3.90
N PHE A 71 13.13 4.71 -4.76
CA PHE A 71 11.68 4.74 -4.74
C PHE A 71 11.02 3.54 -5.46
N ARG A 72 11.69 2.93 -6.43
CA ARG A 72 11.15 1.81 -7.22
C ARG A 72 10.66 0.63 -6.37
N PRO A 73 11.39 0.12 -5.35
CA PRO A 73 10.86 -0.91 -4.45
C PRO A 73 9.67 -0.43 -3.63
N ILE A 74 9.60 0.86 -3.27
CA ILE A 74 8.45 1.43 -2.55
C ILE A 74 7.19 1.37 -3.43
N GLN A 75 7.31 1.69 -4.72
CA GLN A 75 6.20 1.57 -5.68
C GLN A 75 5.70 0.13 -5.85
N ARG A 76 6.52 -0.87 -5.54
CA ARG A 76 6.20 -2.30 -5.73
C ARG A 76 5.73 -3.00 -4.46
N ILE A 77 5.57 -2.28 -3.35
CA ILE A 77 5.17 -2.84 -2.05
C ILE A 77 3.78 -3.49 -2.12
N GLY A 78 3.59 -4.57 -1.38
CA GLY A 78 2.33 -5.32 -1.32
C GLY A 78 2.10 -6.28 -2.47
N GLY A 79 0.95 -6.95 -2.48
CA GLY A 79 0.58 -7.96 -3.48
C GLY A 79 1.61 -9.09 -3.57
N SER A 80 1.97 -9.48 -4.80
CA SER A 80 2.95 -10.55 -5.05
C SER A 80 4.38 -10.22 -4.60
N THR A 81 4.75 -8.94 -4.53
CA THR A 81 6.07 -8.51 -4.02
C THR A 81 6.17 -8.64 -2.51
N GLY A 82 5.04 -8.49 -1.81
CA GLY A 82 4.98 -8.49 -0.36
C GLY A 82 5.54 -7.21 0.27
N TRP A 83 5.85 -7.30 1.56
CA TRP A 83 6.23 -6.17 2.42
C TRP A 83 7.72 -6.13 2.76
N TYR A 84 8.55 -6.79 1.97
CA TYR A 84 10.01 -6.89 2.07
C TYR A 84 10.56 -7.55 3.34
N ALA A 85 9.74 -7.73 4.37
CA ALA A 85 10.10 -8.48 5.58
C ALA A 85 8.84 -9.03 6.25
N TRP A 86 9.00 -10.18 6.90
CA TRP A 86 7.98 -10.77 7.77
C TRP A 86 6.61 -10.94 7.09
N ASN A 87 6.57 -11.32 5.81
CA ASN A 87 5.33 -11.46 5.04
C ASN A 87 4.28 -12.32 5.75
N TRP A 88 4.70 -13.36 6.47
CA TRP A 88 3.79 -14.20 7.23
C TRP A 88 3.05 -13.44 8.34
N LEU A 89 3.69 -12.46 8.99
CA LEU A 89 3.03 -11.60 10.00
C LEU A 89 1.95 -10.72 9.36
N TRP A 90 2.19 -10.23 8.15
CA TRP A 90 1.19 -9.49 7.40
C TRP A 90 -0.01 -10.39 7.04
N HIS A 91 0.22 -11.66 6.68
CA HIS A 91 -0.85 -12.63 6.45
C HIS A 91 -1.63 -12.93 7.74
N VAL A 92 -0.95 -13.12 8.87
CA VAL A 92 -1.60 -13.29 10.18
C VAL A 92 -2.44 -12.07 10.53
N ARG A 93 -1.89 -10.86 10.33
CA ARG A 93 -2.62 -9.61 10.56
C ARG A 93 -3.86 -9.50 9.67
N GLY A 94 -3.72 -9.82 8.38
CA GLY A 94 -4.83 -9.85 7.44
C GLY A 94 -5.91 -10.87 7.82
N PHE A 95 -5.53 -12.04 8.30
CA PHE A 95 -6.46 -13.05 8.80
C PHE A 95 -7.23 -12.58 10.05
N LEU A 96 -6.54 -11.97 11.01
CA LEU A 96 -7.18 -11.38 12.20
C LEU A 96 -8.13 -10.23 11.84
N ASP A 97 -7.79 -9.45 10.81
CA ASP A 97 -8.65 -8.40 10.29
C ASP A 97 -9.96 -8.97 9.72
N ILE A 98 -9.88 -10.07 8.96
CA ILE A 98 -11.05 -10.77 8.44
C ILE A 98 -11.94 -11.27 9.59
N LEU A 99 -11.35 -11.86 10.63
CA LEU A 99 -12.11 -12.32 11.81
C LEU A 99 -12.83 -11.17 12.51
N SER A 100 -12.26 -9.97 12.47
CA SER A 100 -12.90 -8.76 13.02
C SER A 100 -13.92 -8.12 12.06
N GLY A 101 -14.15 -8.72 10.87
CA GLY A 101 -15.03 -8.16 9.83
C GLY A 101 -14.37 -7.08 8.99
N GLY A 102 -13.05 -7.02 8.95
CA GLY A 102 -12.27 -6.15 8.06
C GLY A 102 -12.01 -6.77 6.69
N VAL A 103 -11.25 -6.08 5.85
CA VAL A 103 -11.00 -6.45 4.44
C VAL A 103 -9.92 -7.53 4.29
N GLY A 104 -9.00 -7.64 5.25
CA GLY A 104 -7.85 -8.54 5.16
C GLY A 104 -6.95 -8.22 3.96
N MET A 105 -6.22 -9.25 3.50
CA MET A 105 -5.33 -9.13 2.32
C MET A 105 -6.00 -9.54 1.00
N ARG A 106 -7.34 -9.55 0.94
CA ARG A 106 -8.09 -10.08 -0.23
C ARG A 106 -8.02 -9.17 -1.46
N ARG A 107 -7.72 -7.88 -1.27
CA ARG A 107 -7.78 -6.89 -2.36
C ARG A 107 -6.59 -6.95 -3.29
N GLY A 108 -5.41 -7.39 -2.78
CA GLY A 108 -4.18 -7.38 -3.57
C GLY A 108 -3.82 -5.98 -4.07
N ARG A 109 -3.34 -5.91 -5.31
CA ARG A 109 -3.10 -4.62 -5.98
C ARG A 109 -3.48 -4.71 -7.46
N ARG A 110 -3.84 -3.56 -8.04
CA ARG A 110 -4.25 -3.43 -9.43
C ARG A 110 -3.11 -3.70 -10.42
N SER A 111 -1.95 -3.09 -10.18
CA SER A 111 -0.75 -3.23 -11.01
C SER A 111 0.44 -3.63 -10.15
N SER A 112 1.31 -4.51 -10.66
CA SER A 112 2.53 -4.94 -9.97
C SER A 112 3.62 -3.88 -9.92
N THR A 113 3.56 -2.88 -10.78
CA THR A 113 4.64 -1.89 -10.97
C THR A 113 4.20 -0.44 -10.73
N ASP A 114 2.92 -0.13 -10.87
CA ASP A 114 2.41 1.23 -10.78
C ASP A 114 1.34 1.37 -9.69
N LEU A 115 1.30 2.55 -9.09
CA LEU A 115 0.30 2.94 -8.10
C LEU A 115 -0.31 4.29 -8.47
N ARG A 116 -1.59 4.45 -8.14
CA ARG A 116 -2.33 5.70 -8.28
C ARG A 116 -3.08 5.99 -6.98
N VAL A 117 -3.40 7.24 -6.74
CA VAL A 117 -4.28 7.62 -5.63
C VAL A 117 -5.61 6.86 -5.77
N GLY A 118 -6.05 6.25 -4.68
CA GLY A 118 -7.25 5.41 -4.64
C GLY A 118 -7.00 3.92 -4.87
N ASP A 119 -5.83 3.49 -5.39
CA ASP A 119 -5.50 2.07 -5.54
C ASP A 119 -5.43 1.36 -4.19
N THR A 120 -5.81 0.08 -4.18
CA THR A 120 -5.64 -0.79 -3.01
C THR A 120 -4.28 -1.50 -3.04
N VAL A 121 -3.67 -1.62 -1.88
CA VAL A 121 -2.46 -2.39 -1.62
C VAL A 121 -2.71 -3.27 -0.42
N ASP A 122 -3.18 -4.49 -0.63
CA ASP A 122 -3.65 -5.41 0.40
C ASP A 122 -4.78 -4.77 1.25
N PHE A 123 -4.54 -4.41 2.49
CA PHE A 123 -5.50 -3.70 3.37
C PHE A 123 -5.20 -2.20 3.52
N TRP A 124 -4.40 -1.65 2.63
CA TRP A 124 -4.09 -0.23 2.57
C TRP A 124 -4.71 0.40 1.32
N ARG A 125 -4.95 1.70 1.39
CA ARG A 125 -5.34 2.52 0.23
C ARG A 125 -4.30 3.60 0.01
N VAL A 126 -3.92 3.80 -1.25
CA VAL A 126 -3.03 4.89 -1.64
C VAL A 126 -3.76 6.23 -1.45
N GLU A 127 -3.33 7.01 -0.48
CA GLU A 127 -3.87 8.35 -0.21
C GLU A 127 -3.12 9.42 -0.99
N ALA A 128 -1.80 9.29 -1.11
CA ALA A 128 -0.97 10.19 -1.89
C ALA A 128 0.21 9.44 -2.51
N ILE A 129 0.59 9.84 -3.72
CA ILE A 129 1.80 9.37 -4.38
C ILE A 129 2.43 10.50 -5.21
N GLU A 130 3.72 10.74 -4.97
CA GLU A 130 4.59 11.58 -5.77
C GLU A 130 5.76 10.72 -6.23
N ARG A 131 5.83 10.45 -7.54
CA ARG A 131 6.81 9.52 -8.10
C ARG A 131 8.24 9.96 -7.79
N GLY A 132 9.02 9.05 -7.24
CA GLY A 132 10.40 9.29 -6.83
C GLY A 132 10.55 9.95 -5.46
N HIS A 133 9.47 10.36 -4.81
CA HIS A 133 9.52 11.14 -3.58
C HIS A 133 8.64 10.59 -2.46
N LEU A 134 7.33 10.41 -2.68
CA LEU A 134 6.37 10.14 -1.61
C LEU A 134 5.39 9.02 -1.98
N LEU A 135 5.14 8.10 -1.04
CA LEU A 135 3.99 7.22 -1.02
C LEU A 135 3.36 7.25 0.36
N ARG A 136 2.07 7.63 0.45
CA ARG A 136 1.27 7.56 1.68
C ARG A 136 0.13 6.58 1.50
N LEU A 137 0.03 5.67 2.46
CA LEU A 137 -0.97 4.62 2.53
C LEU A 137 -1.85 4.84 3.76
N ALA A 138 -3.17 4.87 3.58
CA ALA A 138 -4.15 4.88 4.67
C ALA A 138 -4.63 3.45 4.96
N ALA A 139 -4.70 3.08 6.22
CA ALA A 139 -5.16 1.75 6.62
C ALA A 139 -6.69 1.65 6.50
N GLU A 140 -7.17 0.61 5.82
CA GLU A 140 -8.58 0.24 5.76
C GLU A 140 -8.88 -0.99 6.62
N MET A 141 -7.88 -1.55 7.29
CA MET A 141 -8.05 -2.57 8.31
C MET A 141 -8.73 -2.00 9.56
N ARG A 142 -9.42 -2.86 10.29
CA ARG A 142 -10.03 -2.48 11.57
C ARG A 142 -8.98 -2.29 12.65
N VAL A 143 -8.80 -1.05 13.07
CA VAL A 143 -7.94 -0.66 14.19
C VAL A 143 -8.72 0.32 15.09
N PRO A 144 -8.40 0.39 16.38
CA PRO A 144 -9.07 1.34 17.29
C PRO A 144 -8.50 2.77 17.10
N GLY A 145 -8.68 3.33 15.91
CA GLY A 145 -8.12 4.61 15.49
C GLY A 145 -7.99 4.73 13.99
N ARG A 146 -7.13 5.63 13.53
CA ARG A 146 -6.71 5.78 12.14
C ARG A 146 -5.22 5.55 12.03
N ALA A 147 -4.78 4.83 10.99
CA ALA A 147 -3.38 4.53 10.78
C ALA A 147 -2.94 4.89 9.36
N TRP A 148 -1.72 5.38 9.24
CA TRP A 148 -1.06 5.64 7.97
C TRP A 148 0.35 5.07 7.97
N LEU A 149 0.81 4.70 6.79
CA LEU A 149 2.19 4.33 6.53
C LEU A 149 2.70 5.18 5.37
N GLU A 150 3.76 5.91 5.62
CA GLU A 150 4.34 6.84 4.67
C GLU A 150 5.79 6.49 4.38
N PHE A 151 6.17 6.62 3.12
CA PHE A 151 7.53 6.47 2.65
C PHE A 151 7.91 7.74 1.91
N GLU A 152 9.02 8.34 2.31
CA GLU A 152 9.62 9.49 1.65
C GLU A 152 11.04 9.14 1.19
N VAL A 153 11.42 9.65 0.03
CA VAL A 153 12.78 9.55 -0.50
C VAL A 153 13.29 10.96 -0.73
N THR A 154 14.39 11.28 -0.09
CA THR A 154 15.16 12.52 -0.33
C THR A 154 16.55 12.15 -0.82
N THR A 155 17.20 13.04 -1.59
CA THR A 155 18.55 12.80 -2.10
C THR A 155 19.47 13.94 -1.76
N GLU A 156 20.70 13.59 -1.40
CA GLU A 156 21.77 14.54 -1.19
C GLU A 156 23.03 13.99 -1.90
N GLY A 157 23.39 14.62 -3.00
CA GLY A 157 24.44 14.12 -3.90
C GLY A 157 24.10 12.73 -4.47
N GLU A 158 24.96 11.75 -4.24
CA GLU A 158 24.77 10.35 -4.68
C GLU A 158 24.06 9.46 -3.64
N THR A 159 23.62 10.05 -2.53
CA THR A 159 23.00 9.33 -1.43
C THR A 159 21.50 9.61 -1.41
N ALA A 160 20.69 8.56 -1.36
CA ALA A 160 19.27 8.63 -1.11
C ALA A 160 18.96 8.23 0.34
N THR A 161 18.13 9.00 1.00
CA THR A 161 17.58 8.69 2.31
C THR A 161 16.13 8.23 2.16
N ILE A 162 15.86 7.00 2.55
CA ILE A 162 14.50 6.46 2.64
C ILE A 162 14.01 6.67 4.07
N ARG A 163 12.93 7.44 4.23
CA ARG A 163 12.20 7.60 5.50
C ARG A 163 10.91 6.80 5.45
N GLN A 164 10.68 6.01 6.48
CA GLN A 164 9.45 5.27 6.71
C GLN A 164 8.80 5.79 7.99
N THR A 165 7.57 6.26 7.90
CA THR A 165 6.82 6.83 9.04
C THR A 165 5.49 6.12 9.19
N ALA A 166 5.27 5.47 10.33
CA ALA A 166 3.98 4.96 10.75
C ALA A 166 3.31 6.02 11.64
N MET A 167 2.10 6.39 11.30
CA MET A 167 1.28 7.36 12.05
C MET A 167 0.02 6.69 12.53
N PHE A 168 -0.39 6.98 13.76
CA PHE A 168 -1.60 6.46 14.35
C PHE A 168 -2.32 7.52 15.17
N ASP A 169 -3.56 7.77 14.86
CA ASP A 169 -4.47 8.59 15.64
C ASP A 169 -5.36 7.67 16.49
N PRO A 170 -5.04 7.45 17.77
CA PRO A 170 -5.75 6.50 18.63
C PRO A 170 -7.14 6.98 18.99
N LEU A 171 -8.12 6.07 19.00
CA LEU A 171 -9.45 6.32 19.54
C LEU A 171 -9.47 5.95 21.02
N GLY A 172 -9.40 6.96 21.88
CA GLY A 172 -9.47 6.79 23.33
C GLY A 172 -8.36 5.93 23.93
N PHE A 173 -8.66 5.35 25.11
CA PHE A 173 -7.70 4.53 25.86
C PHE A 173 -7.32 3.23 25.12
N PHE A 174 -8.30 2.54 24.53
CA PHE A 174 -8.05 1.29 23.81
C PHE A 174 -7.15 1.47 22.60
N GLY A 175 -7.28 2.59 21.88
CA GLY A 175 -6.38 2.91 20.78
C GLY A 175 -4.93 3.09 21.25
N ARG A 176 -4.72 3.77 22.36
CA ARG A 176 -3.38 3.93 22.95
C ARG A 176 -2.81 2.60 23.44
N ALA A 177 -3.60 1.81 24.16
CA ALA A 177 -3.19 0.49 24.62
C ALA A 177 -2.80 -0.43 23.46
N TYR A 178 -3.59 -0.42 22.39
CA TYR A 178 -3.30 -1.15 21.16
C TYR A 178 -1.94 -0.77 20.55
N TRP A 179 -1.64 0.52 20.41
CA TRP A 179 -0.36 0.99 19.89
C TRP A 179 0.82 0.50 20.72
N TYR A 180 0.78 0.71 22.05
CA TYR A 180 1.88 0.32 22.91
C TYR A 180 2.06 -1.21 23.02
N ALA A 181 0.97 -1.97 23.00
CA ALA A 181 1.04 -3.44 22.96
C ALA A 181 1.70 -3.97 21.68
N LEU A 182 1.46 -3.33 20.54
CA LEU A 182 2.05 -3.71 19.26
C LEU A 182 3.43 -3.07 19.00
N TYR A 183 3.85 -2.12 19.81
CA TYR A 183 5.09 -1.38 19.56
C TYR A 183 6.34 -2.27 19.41
N PRO A 184 6.57 -3.31 20.24
CA PRO A 184 7.71 -4.22 20.04
C PRO A 184 7.68 -4.94 18.69
N LEU A 185 6.48 -5.33 18.23
CA LEU A 185 6.28 -5.95 16.92
C LEU A 185 6.52 -4.95 15.79
N HIS A 186 6.08 -3.70 15.95
CA HIS A 186 6.37 -2.62 14.99
C HIS A 186 7.88 -2.41 14.83
N GLN A 187 8.65 -2.46 15.93
CA GLN A 187 10.10 -2.33 15.89
C GLN A 187 10.74 -3.39 14.98
N LEU A 188 10.29 -4.64 15.11
CA LEU A 188 10.78 -5.76 14.32
C LEU A 188 10.36 -5.65 12.83
N VAL A 189 9.07 -5.45 12.60
CA VAL A 189 8.46 -5.47 11.25
C VAL A 189 8.93 -4.27 10.44
N PHE A 190 8.82 -3.07 10.97
CA PHE A 190 9.19 -1.85 10.24
C PHE A 190 10.69 -1.70 10.03
N GLY A 191 11.50 -2.06 11.02
CA GLY A 191 12.94 -2.12 10.84
C GLY A 191 13.38 -3.18 9.83
N GLY A 192 12.69 -4.32 9.78
CA GLY A 192 12.89 -5.35 8.76
C GLY A 192 12.51 -4.88 7.36
N MET A 193 11.34 -4.26 7.22
CA MET A 193 10.82 -3.71 5.97
C MET A 193 11.73 -2.64 5.40
N LEU A 194 12.15 -1.66 6.19
CA LEU A 194 13.05 -0.59 5.75
C LEU A 194 14.39 -1.14 5.24
N ARG A 195 15.00 -2.10 5.97
CA ARG A 195 16.21 -2.80 5.50
C ARG A 195 15.97 -3.63 4.24
N GLY A 196 14.78 -4.20 4.09
CA GLY A 196 14.40 -4.95 2.89
C GLY A 196 14.27 -4.05 1.67
N LEU A 197 13.62 -2.89 1.81
CA LEU A 197 13.52 -1.85 0.78
C LEU A 197 14.90 -1.36 0.35
N ALA A 198 15.77 -1.02 1.31
CA ALA A 198 17.15 -0.59 1.03
C ALA A 198 17.94 -1.63 0.21
N ARG A 199 17.86 -2.91 0.61
CA ARG A 199 18.49 -4.00 -0.15
C ARG A 199 17.93 -4.17 -1.55
N ALA A 200 16.64 -4.00 -1.72
CA ALA A 200 15.99 -4.08 -3.04
C ALA A 200 16.41 -2.90 -3.94
N ALA A 201 16.51 -1.70 -3.38
CA ALA A 201 16.99 -0.51 -4.10
C ALA A 201 18.44 -0.68 -4.58
N LEU A 202 19.33 -1.10 -3.69
CA LEU A 202 20.76 -1.31 -4.03
C LEU A 202 20.96 -2.38 -5.10
N ARG A 203 20.16 -3.46 -5.12
CA ARG A 203 20.22 -4.47 -6.18
C ARG A 203 19.84 -3.93 -7.55
N GLN A 204 19.02 -2.91 -7.61
CA GLN A 204 18.56 -2.29 -8.85
C GLN A 204 19.52 -1.18 -9.32
N ALA A 205 20.19 -0.50 -8.41
CA ALA A 205 21.18 0.52 -8.70
C ALA A 205 22.51 -0.07 -9.24
N SER A 206 22.85 -1.33 -8.88
CA SER A 206 24.03 -1.99 -9.40
C SER A 206 23.75 -2.52 -10.81
N PRO A 207 24.44 -2.06 -11.87
CA PRO A 207 24.33 -2.67 -13.18
C PRO A 207 24.90 -4.09 -13.07
N ASN A 208 24.11 -5.06 -13.58
CA ASN A 208 24.39 -6.49 -13.56
C ASN A 208 25.79 -6.79 -14.16
N PRO A 209 26.75 -7.37 -13.43
CA PRO A 209 28.07 -7.70 -14.00
C PRO A 209 28.08 -9.05 -14.71
N VAL A 210 27.01 -9.42 -15.44
CA VAL A 210 26.99 -10.69 -16.18
C VAL A 210 26.42 -10.47 -17.57
N LYS A 211 27.28 -9.99 -18.48
CA LYS A 211 27.32 -10.36 -19.92
C LYS A 211 28.62 -9.86 -20.52
N LEU A 212 29.72 -10.40 -20.05
CA LEU A 212 30.96 -10.42 -20.80
C LEU A 212 31.45 -11.87 -20.69
N LEU A 213 31.04 -12.71 -21.62
CA LEU A 213 31.73 -13.93 -22.05
C LEU A 213 30.80 -14.72 -22.96
N ALA A 214 30.87 -14.45 -24.24
CA ALA A 214 31.03 -15.45 -25.32
C ALA A 214 31.08 -14.73 -26.67
#